data_fa129913ca9d01cefe60f72353bed066
#
_entry.id   fa129913ca9d01cefe60f72353bed066
#
_cell.length_a   1.000
_cell.length_b   1.000
_cell.length_c   1.000
_cell.angle_alpha   90.00
_cell.angle_beta   90.00
_cell.angle_gamma   90.00
#
_symmetry.space_group_name_H-M   'P 1'
#
loop_
_entity.id
_entity.type
_entity.pdbx_description
1 polymer ?
#
loop_
_entity_poly.entity_id
_entity_poly.type
_entity_poly.pdbx_seq_one_letter_code
_entity_poly.pdbx_strand_id
1 'polypeptide(L)'
;MTAKEYLQRYKDTQREIEDLDYRMAQLRLKYAAPSAINYSDMPKAHNTEHDLSDYMAKMDEMTDYMISKYTRLRGIEVDIYLRLDRMEKQEERELLRYRYIDDLKWSEIADRLDTVERNVYSIHGRALQHFPMD
;
A
#
# COMPACT_ATOMS: atom_id res chain seq x y z
N MET A 1 -3.74 -12.82 16.12
CA MET A 1 -3.82 -12.46 14.70
C MET A 1 -3.98 -13.72 13.86
N THR A 2 -4.95 -13.75 12.98
CA THR A 2 -5.14 -14.87 12.05
C THR A 2 -4.16 -14.75 10.88
N ALA A 3 -3.99 -15.86 10.13
CA ALA A 3 -3.17 -15.85 8.92
C ALA A 3 -3.69 -14.82 7.90
N LYS A 4 -5.01 -14.74 7.76
CA LYS A 4 -5.62 -13.77 6.85
C LYS A 4 -5.32 -12.33 7.27
N GLU A 5 -5.44 -12.01 8.54
CA GLU A 5 -5.13 -10.68 9.06
C GLU A 5 -3.64 -10.37 8.85
N TYR A 6 -2.80 -11.33 9.08
CA TYR A 6 -1.36 -11.18 8.88
C TYR A 6 -1.02 -10.85 7.43
N LEU A 7 -1.57 -11.61 6.49
CA LEU A 7 -1.36 -11.39 5.06
C LEU A 7 -1.99 -10.07 4.59
N GLN A 8 -3.14 -9.70 5.15
CA GLN A 8 -3.85 -8.48 4.79
C GLN A 8 -3.04 -7.22 5.12
N ARG A 9 -2.10 -7.28 6.06
CA ARG A 9 -1.27 -6.15 6.46
C ARG A 9 -0.50 -5.55 5.28
N TYR A 10 -0.08 -6.37 4.31
CA TYR A 10 0.63 -5.88 3.14
C TYR A 10 -0.23 -4.89 2.35
N LYS A 11 -1.46 -5.30 2.05
CA LYS A 11 -2.41 -4.48 1.30
C LYS A 11 -2.83 -3.23 2.08
N ASP A 12 -3.04 -3.37 3.37
CA ASP A 12 -3.42 -2.24 4.23
C ASP A 12 -2.32 -1.19 4.25
N THR A 13 -1.06 -1.61 4.39
CA THR A 13 0.08 -0.69 4.39
C THR A 13 0.24 -0.04 3.02
N GLN A 14 0.05 -0.79 1.95
CA GLN A 14 0.10 -0.27 0.58
C GLN A 14 -0.95 0.83 0.36
N ARG A 15 -2.16 0.62 0.87
CA ARG A 15 -3.23 1.62 0.79
C ARG A 15 -2.90 2.87 1.58
N GLU A 16 -2.28 2.74 2.75
CA GLU A 16 -1.82 3.90 3.53
C GLU A 16 -0.82 4.73 2.74
N ILE A 17 0.10 4.06 2.04
CA ILE A 17 1.10 4.74 1.20
C ILE A 17 0.42 5.48 0.04
N GLU A 18 -0.52 4.83 -0.64
CA GLU A 18 -1.28 5.43 -1.73
C GLU A 18 -2.05 6.66 -1.26
N ASP A 19 -2.67 6.59 -0.08
CA ASP A 19 -3.39 7.72 0.51
C ASP A 19 -2.46 8.88 0.81
N LEU A 20 -1.29 8.60 1.38
CA LEU A 20 -0.27 9.63 1.64
C LEU A 20 0.20 10.28 0.35
N ASP A 21 0.46 9.48 -0.67
CA ASP A 21 0.89 9.98 -1.98
C ASP A 21 -0.15 10.93 -2.59
N TYR A 22 -1.42 10.53 -2.50
CA TYR A 22 -2.53 11.37 -2.96
C TYR A 22 -2.57 12.69 -2.20
N ARG A 23 -2.46 12.65 -0.87
CA ARG A 23 -2.48 13.87 -0.04
C ARG A 23 -1.31 14.78 -0.33
N MET A 24 -0.13 14.21 -0.55
CA MET A 24 1.04 15.00 -0.92
C MET A 24 0.85 15.67 -2.28
N ALA A 25 0.26 14.96 -3.24
CA ALA A 25 -0.06 15.51 -4.56
C ALA A 25 -1.05 16.66 -4.45
N GLN A 26 -2.08 16.51 -3.62
CA GLN A 26 -3.05 17.58 -3.37
C GLN A 26 -2.41 18.82 -2.75
N LEU A 27 -1.49 18.61 -1.84
CA LEU A 27 -0.79 19.71 -1.17
C LEU A 27 0.11 20.47 -2.18
N ARG A 28 0.80 19.73 -3.05
CA ARG A 28 1.60 20.35 -4.12
C ARG A 28 0.74 21.18 -5.06
N LEU A 29 -0.42 20.67 -5.45
CA LEU A 29 -1.35 21.40 -6.31
C LEU A 29 -1.84 22.69 -5.65
N LYS A 30 -2.11 22.64 -4.36
CA LYS A 30 -2.52 23.81 -3.59
C LYS A 30 -1.47 24.92 -3.65
N TYR A 31 -0.19 24.55 -3.59
CA TYR A 31 0.90 25.51 -3.65
C TYR A 31 1.22 25.96 -5.07
N ALA A 32 0.95 25.14 -6.07
CA ALA A 32 1.09 25.51 -7.48
C ALA A 32 -0.07 26.37 -7.96
N ALA A 33 -1.29 26.12 -7.45
CA ALA A 33 -2.49 26.83 -7.85
C ALA A 33 -2.47 28.35 -7.58
N PRO A 34 -1.83 28.86 -6.50
CA PRO A 34 -1.80 30.31 -6.27
C PRO A 34 -1.22 31.11 -7.42
N SER A 35 -0.37 30.51 -8.22
CA SER A 35 0.19 31.19 -9.39
C SER A 35 -0.88 31.52 -10.43
N ALA A 36 -2.01 30.86 -10.40
CA ALA A 36 -3.15 31.11 -11.28
C ALA A 36 -4.15 32.10 -10.69
N ILE A 37 -3.98 32.49 -9.43
CA ILE A 37 -4.84 33.44 -8.77
C ILE A 37 -4.42 34.87 -9.12
N ASN A 38 -5.40 35.71 -9.38
CA ASN A 38 -5.17 37.13 -9.70
C ASN A 38 -4.65 37.86 -8.46
N TYR A 39 -3.38 38.23 -8.47
CA TYR A 39 -2.74 38.93 -7.36
C TYR A 39 -3.17 40.37 -7.16
N SER A 40 -3.88 40.94 -8.10
CA SER A 40 -4.27 42.36 -8.04
C SER A 40 -5.23 42.69 -6.91
N ASP A 41 -5.98 41.69 -6.43
CA ASP A 41 -7.01 41.88 -5.40
C ASP A 41 -6.59 41.36 -4.04
N MET A 42 -5.37 40.90 -3.88
CA MET A 42 -4.92 40.34 -2.60
C MET A 42 -4.14 41.32 -1.76
N PRO A 43 -4.49 41.45 -0.47
CA PRO A 43 -3.68 42.26 0.45
C PRO A 43 -2.27 41.72 0.48
N LYS A 44 -1.29 42.56 0.33
CA LYS A 44 0.14 42.18 0.33
C LYS A 44 0.67 41.77 1.69
N ALA A 45 -0.18 41.47 2.63
CA ALA A 45 0.20 41.18 4.00
C ALA A 45 0.70 39.77 4.24
N HIS A 46 0.84 38.97 3.20
CA HIS A 46 1.26 37.57 3.37
C HIS A 46 2.77 37.45 3.35
N ASN A 47 3.30 36.88 4.42
CA ASN A 47 4.68 36.44 4.48
C ASN A 47 4.83 35.18 3.63
N THR A 48 5.03 35.36 2.33
CA THR A 48 5.19 34.25 1.37
C THR A 48 6.36 33.35 1.73
N GLU A 49 7.42 33.88 2.31
CA GLU A 49 8.57 33.10 2.75
C GLU A 49 8.19 32.17 3.90
N HIS A 50 7.41 32.68 4.85
CA HIS A 50 6.93 31.89 5.97
C HIS A 50 6.00 30.75 5.49
N ASP A 51 5.08 31.07 4.59
CA ASP A 51 4.16 30.08 4.01
C ASP A 51 4.90 29.00 3.23
N LEU A 52 5.91 29.38 2.45
CA LEU A 52 6.73 28.44 1.71
C LEU A 52 7.55 27.56 2.66
N SER A 53 8.12 28.16 3.69
CA SER A 53 8.90 27.42 4.69
C SER A 53 8.03 26.40 5.42
N ASP A 54 6.82 26.79 5.81
CA ASP A 54 5.85 25.88 6.45
C ASP A 54 5.46 24.73 5.51
N TYR A 55 5.24 25.05 4.25
CA TYR A 55 4.91 24.04 3.25
C TYR A 55 6.05 23.03 3.09
N MET A 56 7.27 23.52 2.94
CA MET A 56 8.44 22.66 2.78
C MET A 56 8.67 21.77 3.99
N ALA A 57 8.50 22.34 5.20
CA ALA A 57 8.62 21.58 6.45
C ALA A 57 7.58 20.46 6.50
N LYS A 58 6.34 20.75 6.13
CA LYS A 58 5.26 19.74 6.09
C LYS A 58 5.54 18.66 5.06
N MET A 59 6.02 19.04 3.89
CA MET A 59 6.36 18.09 2.84
C MET A 59 7.52 17.18 3.28
N ASP A 60 8.53 17.72 3.95
CA ASP A 60 9.64 16.93 4.49
C ASP A 60 9.13 15.93 5.53
N GLU A 61 8.26 16.37 6.44
CA GLU A 61 7.67 15.53 7.46
C GLU A 61 6.84 14.39 6.83
N MET A 62 6.03 14.69 5.83
CA MET A 62 5.23 13.70 5.12
C MET A 62 6.12 12.72 4.35
N THR A 63 7.20 13.20 3.75
CA THR A 63 8.18 12.37 3.04
C THR A 63 8.85 11.38 4.00
N ASP A 64 9.29 11.85 5.16
CA ASP A 64 9.89 10.98 6.18
C ASP A 64 8.90 9.91 6.65
N TYR A 65 7.66 10.31 6.86
CA TYR A 65 6.59 9.38 7.26
C TYR A 65 6.35 8.33 6.16
N MET A 66 6.33 8.77 4.90
CA MET A 66 6.16 7.86 3.77
C MET A 66 7.32 6.87 3.66
N ILE A 67 8.56 7.33 3.86
CA ILE A 67 9.73 6.45 3.85
C ILE A 67 9.60 5.37 4.94
N SER A 68 9.16 5.75 6.14
CA SER A 68 8.95 4.78 7.22
C SER A 68 7.88 3.75 6.85
N LYS A 69 6.82 4.17 6.16
CA LYS A 69 5.77 3.26 5.69
C LYS A 69 6.27 2.32 4.60
N TYR A 70 7.09 2.79 3.68
CA TYR A 70 7.72 1.93 2.67
C TYR A 70 8.66 0.91 3.31
N THR A 71 9.44 1.32 4.29
CA THR A 71 10.31 0.41 5.03
C THR A 71 9.49 -0.69 5.70
N ARG A 72 8.37 -0.32 6.32
CA ARG A 72 7.45 -1.28 6.92
C ARG A 72 6.86 -2.23 5.88
N LEU A 73 6.44 -1.69 4.73
CA LEU A 73 5.88 -2.50 3.64
C LEU A 73 6.87 -3.55 3.15
N ARG A 74 8.13 -3.15 2.94
CA ARG A 74 9.18 -4.08 2.50
C ARG A 74 9.45 -5.15 3.55
N GLY A 75 9.45 -4.80 4.83
CA GLY A 75 9.60 -5.76 5.91
C GLY A 75 8.47 -6.79 5.93
N ILE A 76 7.23 -6.33 5.78
CA ILE A 76 6.07 -7.22 5.70
C ILE A 76 6.18 -8.15 4.49
N GLU A 77 6.53 -7.60 3.33
CA GLU A 77 6.67 -8.37 2.10
C GLU A 77 7.72 -9.49 2.22
N VAL A 78 8.90 -9.15 2.71
CA VAL A 78 9.98 -10.12 2.90
C VAL A 78 9.55 -11.21 3.87
N ASP A 79 8.93 -10.83 4.98
CA ASP A 79 8.46 -11.79 5.98
C ASP A 79 7.41 -12.75 5.40
N ILE A 80 6.49 -12.24 4.61
CA ILE A 80 5.48 -13.07 3.93
C ILE A 80 6.16 -14.05 2.97
N TYR A 81 7.10 -13.58 2.14
CA TYR A 81 7.80 -14.47 1.21
C TYR A 81 8.56 -15.57 1.93
N LEU A 82 9.24 -15.24 3.03
CA LEU A 82 9.97 -16.25 3.81
C LEU A 82 9.02 -17.30 4.40
N ARG A 83 7.84 -16.88 4.84
CA ARG A 83 6.83 -17.80 5.36
C ARG A 83 6.22 -18.66 4.24
N LEU A 84 5.93 -18.06 3.09
CA LEU A 84 5.44 -18.80 1.94
C LEU A 84 6.42 -19.88 1.49
N ASP A 85 7.71 -19.57 1.51
CA ASP A 85 8.75 -20.55 1.14
C ASP A 85 8.78 -21.78 2.05
N ARG A 86 8.26 -21.66 3.28
CA ARG A 86 8.15 -22.77 4.22
C ARG A 86 6.95 -23.67 3.96
N MET A 87 6.01 -23.25 3.12
CA MET A 87 4.84 -24.05 2.80
C MET A 87 5.19 -25.14 1.80
N GLU A 88 4.62 -26.33 2.00
CA GLU A 88 4.96 -27.50 1.18
C GLU A 88 4.28 -27.49 -0.19
N LYS A 89 3.02 -27.04 -0.26
CA LYS A 89 2.23 -27.12 -1.48
C LYS A 89 2.38 -25.86 -2.33
N GLN A 90 2.86 -26.06 -3.55
CA GLN A 90 3.11 -24.96 -4.49
C GLN A 90 1.84 -24.18 -4.81
N GLU A 91 0.73 -24.86 -5.04
CA GLU A 91 -0.52 -24.15 -5.41
C GLU A 91 -1.03 -23.28 -4.27
N GLU A 92 -0.84 -23.69 -3.01
CA GLU A 92 -1.21 -22.89 -1.85
C GLU A 92 -0.33 -21.65 -1.73
N ARG A 93 0.99 -21.80 -1.92
CA ARG A 93 1.92 -20.67 -1.93
C ARG A 93 1.58 -19.67 -3.01
N GLU A 94 1.36 -20.14 -4.22
CA GLU A 94 1.05 -19.30 -5.37
C GLU A 94 -0.27 -18.56 -5.18
N LEU A 95 -1.29 -19.25 -4.66
CA LEU A 95 -2.60 -18.64 -4.42
C LEU A 95 -2.48 -17.48 -3.43
N LEU A 96 -1.78 -17.68 -2.31
CA LEU A 96 -1.63 -16.63 -1.30
C LEU A 96 -0.83 -15.45 -1.86
N ARG A 97 0.22 -15.72 -2.65
CA ARG A 97 0.98 -14.65 -3.31
C ARG A 97 0.10 -13.87 -4.28
N TYR A 98 -0.64 -14.56 -5.14
CA TYR A 98 -1.52 -13.91 -6.11
C TYR A 98 -2.57 -13.04 -5.43
N ARG A 99 -3.17 -13.55 -4.36
CA ARG A 99 -4.26 -12.83 -3.69
C ARG A 99 -3.78 -11.68 -2.83
N TYR A 100 -2.74 -11.89 -2.02
CA TYR A 100 -2.35 -10.93 -0.98
C TYR A 100 -1.20 -10.01 -1.37
N ILE A 101 -0.35 -10.43 -2.29
CA ILE A 101 0.76 -9.60 -2.77
C ILE A 101 0.40 -8.95 -4.12
N ASP A 102 -0.04 -9.76 -5.08
CA ASP A 102 -0.31 -9.29 -6.45
C ASP A 102 -1.72 -8.70 -6.61
N ASP A 103 -2.57 -8.81 -5.59
CA ASP A 103 -3.93 -8.27 -5.56
C ASP A 103 -4.80 -8.75 -6.72
N LEU A 104 -4.68 -10.01 -7.10
CA LEU A 104 -5.48 -10.58 -8.17
C LEU A 104 -6.89 -10.93 -7.69
N LYS A 105 -7.84 -10.83 -8.62
CA LYS A 105 -9.21 -11.26 -8.39
C LYS A 105 -9.27 -12.79 -8.36
N TRP A 106 -10.28 -13.32 -7.68
CA TRP A 106 -10.45 -14.77 -7.60
C TRP A 106 -10.56 -15.43 -8.97
N SER A 107 -11.22 -14.79 -9.92
CA SER A 107 -11.33 -15.29 -11.30
C SER A 107 -9.97 -15.35 -12.00
N GLU A 108 -9.13 -14.35 -11.79
CA GLU A 108 -7.79 -14.31 -12.35
C GLU A 108 -6.90 -15.41 -11.75
N ILE A 109 -7.05 -15.65 -10.44
CA ILE A 109 -6.31 -16.72 -9.75
C ILE A 109 -6.74 -18.09 -10.30
N ALA A 110 -8.04 -18.27 -10.50
CA ALA A 110 -8.55 -19.52 -11.09
C ALA A 110 -7.93 -19.79 -12.45
N ASP A 111 -7.82 -18.76 -13.28
CA ASP A 111 -7.20 -18.88 -14.60
C ASP A 111 -5.72 -19.26 -14.49
N ARG A 112 -5.00 -18.64 -13.58
CA ARG A 112 -3.56 -18.91 -13.40
C ARG A 112 -3.28 -20.30 -12.83
N LEU A 113 -4.18 -20.80 -11.99
CA LEU A 113 -4.06 -22.14 -11.40
C LEU A 113 -4.73 -23.22 -12.28
N ASP A 114 -5.25 -22.82 -13.42
CA ASP A 114 -5.93 -23.71 -14.38
C ASP A 114 -7.06 -24.50 -13.70
N THR A 115 -7.92 -23.79 -13.01
CA THR A 115 -9.04 -24.36 -12.27
C THR A 115 -10.23 -23.41 -12.27
N VAL A 116 -11.26 -23.71 -11.48
CA VAL A 116 -12.47 -22.90 -11.32
C VAL A 116 -12.44 -22.17 -9.99
N GLU A 117 -13.19 -21.06 -9.90
CA GLU A 117 -13.23 -20.25 -8.67
C GLU A 117 -13.62 -21.04 -7.43
N ARG A 118 -14.56 -21.97 -7.59
CA ARG A 118 -15.01 -22.80 -6.48
C ARG A 118 -13.85 -23.56 -5.85
N ASN A 119 -12.96 -24.09 -6.68
CA ASN A 119 -11.77 -24.80 -6.21
C ASN A 119 -10.76 -23.86 -5.59
N VAL A 120 -10.65 -22.62 -6.13
CA VAL A 120 -9.77 -21.59 -5.57
C VAL A 120 -10.15 -21.28 -4.13
N TYR A 121 -11.43 -21.15 -3.83
CA TYR A 121 -11.89 -20.91 -2.44
C TYR A 121 -11.50 -22.05 -1.51
N SER A 122 -11.59 -23.29 -1.98
CA SER A 122 -11.16 -24.46 -1.20
C SER A 122 -9.66 -24.44 -0.93
N ILE A 123 -8.86 -24.13 -1.96
CA ILE A 123 -7.40 -24.04 -1.83
C ILE A 123 -7.06 -22.90 -0.86
N HIS A 124 -7.74 -21.76 -0.96
CA HIS A 124 -7.53 -20.62 -0.09
C HIS A 124 -7.73 -20.97 1.39
N GLY A 125 -8.81 -21.67 1.70
CA GLY A 125 -9.06 -22.11 3.07
C GLY A 125 -7.96 -22.99 3.62
N ARG A 126 -7.49 -23.96 2.82
CA ARG A 126 -6.39 -24.85 3.22
C ARG A 126 -5.07 -24.07 3.33
N ALA A 127 -4.82 -23.16 2.39
CA ALA A 127 -3.60 -22.35 2.39
C ALA A 127 -3.49 -21.51 3.65
N LEU A 128 -4.57 -20.90 4.08
CA LEU A 128 -4.59 -20.12 5.33
C LEU A 128 -4.31 -20.99 6.56
N GLN A 129 -4.79 -22.23 6.56
CA GLN A 129 -4.52 -23.16 7.64
C GLN A 129 -3.06 -23.59 7.68
N HIS A 130 -2.42 -23.72 6.51
CA HIS A 130 -1.03 -24.17 6.39
C HIS A 130 -0.01 -23.03 6.44
N PHE A 131 -0.47 -21.79 6.42
CA PHE A 131 0.43 -20.63 6.47
C PHE A 131 1.11 -20.55 7.83
N PRO A 132 2.46 -20.50 7.88
CA PRO A 132 3.19 -20.46 9.15
C PRO A 132 2.95 -19.16 9.90
N MET A 133 2.44 -19.28 11.13
CA MET A 133 2.19 -18.11 12.00
C MET A 133 3.17 -18.03 13.17
N ASP A 134 4.00 -19.02 13.34
CA ASP A 134 5.01 -19.12 14.40
C ASP A 134 6.29 -18.31 14.11
#